data_9ed376be84c684ceb5d757d5eb40ee93
#
_entry.id   9ed376be84c684ceb5d757d5eb40ee93
#
_cell.length_a   1.000
_cell.length_b   1.000
_cell.length_c   1.000
_cell.angle_alpha   90.00
_cell.angle_beta   90.00
_cell.angle_gamma   90.00
#
_symmetry.space_group_name_H-M   'P 1'
#
loop_
_entity.id
_entity.type
_entity.pdbx_description
1 polymer ?
#
loop_
_entity_poly.entity_id
_entity_poly.type
_entity_poly.pdbx_seq_one_letter_code
_entity_poly.pdbx_strand_id
1 'polypeptide(L)'
;GTHVKPILHRYYDGADIVLPDDTTQVLRMSDSPYLKNHINSGVITASGNTLLGADDKSGVAAIMEAALFFIQNPAVKHGDIKILFTPDEEVGQGTAKVDMQKLGAQFGYTLDGGEAGSLEDETFSADGAVITISGVITHPGYAKDKLVNALKVAGAILDALPKNEWSPETTEKKEGFVHPTSVNGIAEKASIQFIVRDFTLAGLQQHHQRLKKIAEETVEEFPGAVMEYTVQEQYRNMKEVLDTCPQVAAYAEEAIQRAGLTMKKESIRGGTDGSRFSYIGMPCPNIFTGMQNIHSKLEWIGINDMAKAAETIVHVAMIWEERS
;
A
#
# COMPACT_ATOMS: atom_id res chain seq x y z
N GLY A 1 8.51 11.79 11.28
CA GLY A 1 7.30 12.06 12.00
C GLY A 1 7.43 12.70 13.38
N THR A 2 8.59 13.26 13.78
CA THR A 2 8.69 13.99 15.04
C THR A 2 8.35 15.47 14.82
N HIS A 3 7.63 16.08 15.79
CA HIS A 3 7.24 17.50 15.76
C HIS A 3 6.40 17.91 14.54
N VAL A 4 5.48 17.08 14.13
CA VAL A 4 4.50 17.40 13.08
C VAL A 4 3.71 18.65 13.48
N LYS A 5 3.61 19.62 12.54
CA LYS A 5 2.85 20.85 12.71
C LYS A 5 1.75 20.90 11.64
N PRO A 6 0.52 20.43 11.96
CA PRO A 6 -0.59 20.52 11.02
C PRO A 6 -1.03 21.99 10.89
N ILE A 7 -1.33 22.39 9.66
CA ILE A 7 -1.80 23.74 9.32
C ILE A 7 -3.18 23.62 8.69
N LEU A 8 -4.16 24.28 9.31
CA LEU A 8 -5.52 24.35 8.80
C LEU A 8 -5.72 25.57 7.90
N HIS A 9 -5.90 25.34 6.63
CA HIS A 9 -6.37 26.33 5.65
C HIS A 9 -7.90 26.29 5.63
N ARG A 10 -8.57 27.17 6.41
CA ARG A 10 -10.04 27.09 6.65
C ARG A 10 -10.88 27.27 5.38
N TYR A 11 -10.41 28.09 4.46
CA TYR A 11 -11.08 28.40 3.20
C TYR A 11 -10.02 28.37 2.09
N TYR A 12 -9.83 27.22 1.50
CA TYR A 12 -8.90 27.08 0.39
C TYR A 12 -9.49 27.79 -0.83
N ASP A 13 -8.77 28.75 -1.37
CA ASP A 13 -9.24 29.63 -2.48
C ASP A 13 -8.80 29.14 -3.87
N GLY A 14 -8.09 28.01 -3.95
CA GLY A 14 -7.54 27.48 -5.19
C GLY A 14 -6.13 27.96 -5.54
N ALA A 15 -5.54 28.81 -4.70
CA ALA A 15 -4.14 29.23 -4.88
C ALA A 15 -3.14 28.16 -4.44
N ASP A 16 -1.90 28.29 -4.91
CA ASP A 16 -0.78 27.46 -4.44
C ASP A 16 -0.57 27.63 -2.95
N ILE A 17 -0.42 26.52 -2.22
CA ILE A 17 -0.13 26.53 -0.79
C ILE A 17 1.38 26.36 -0.61
N VAL A 18 2.07 27.45 -0.21
CA VAL A 18 3.49 27.43 0.15
C VAL A 18 3.61 27.00 1.61
N LEU A 19 4.39 25.94 1.87
CA LEU A 19 4.54 25.42 3.24
C LEU A 19 5.56 26.28 4.01
N PRO A 20 5.21 26.79 5.22
CA PRO A 20 5.97 27.89 5.84
C PRO A 20 7.34 27.52 6.39
N ASP A 21 7.57 26.26 6.80
CA ASP A 21 8.86 25.82 7.37
C ASP A 21 9.85 25.39 6.26
N ASP A 22 9.37 25.18 5.01
CA ASP A 22 10.18 24.91 3.82
C ASP A 22 9.46 25.48 2.58
N THR A 23 9.76 26.72 2.22
CA THR A 23 9.08 27.42 1.11
C THR A 23 9.37 26.86 -0.28
N THR A 24 10.28 25.89 -0.39
CA THR A 24 10.48 25.12 -1.63
C THR A 24 9.39 24.06 -1.82
N GLN A 25 8.70 23.69 -0.75
CA GLN A 25 7.57 22.78 -0.77
C GLN A 25 6.29 23.57 -1.07
N VAL A 26 5.74 23.37 -2.26
CA VAL A 26 4.57 24.09 -2.72
C VAL A 26 3.53 23.08 -3.21
N LEU A 27 2.41 23.03 -2.54
CA LEU A 27 1.27 22.19 -2.96
C LEU A 27 0.46 22.94 -4.03
N ARG A 28 0.47 22.43 -5.25
CA ARG A 28 -0.20 23.04 -6.41
C ARG A 28 -1.36 22.18 -6.90
N MET A 29 -2.41 22.83 -7.35
CA MET A 29 -3.54 22.15 -7.99
C MET A 29 -3.12 21.44 -9.29
N SER A 30 -2.08 21.91 -9.99
CA SER A 30 -1.51 21.22 -11.17
C SER A 30 -0.93 19.86 -10.84
N ASP A 31 -0.32 19.72 -9.64
CA ASP A 31 0.39 18.54 -9.20
C ASP A 31 -0.51 17.63 -8.35
N SER A 32 -1.57 18.21 -7.78
CA SER A 32 -2.59 17.52 -6.97
C SER A 32 -4.00 17.97 -7.40
N PRO A 33 -4.52 17.48 -8.54
CA PRO A 33 -5.77 17.96 -9.14
C PRO A 33 -7.00 17.79 -8.26
N TYR A 34 -6.96 16.86 -7.29
CA TYR A 34 -8.06 16.64 -6.35
C TYR A 34 -8.33 17.84 -5.44
N LEU A 35 -7.35 18.74 -5.23
CA LEU A 35 -7.52 20.02 -4.52
C LEU A 35 -8.66 20.88 -5.06
N LYS A 36 -8.99 20.78 -6.35
CA LYS A 36 -10.13 21.51 -6.96
C LYS A 36 -11.47 21.25 -6.28
N ASN A 37 -11.62 20.06 -5.69
CA ASN A 37 -12.86 19.66 -5.02
C ASN A 37 -12.97 20.29 -3.62
N HIS A 38 -11.91 20.95 -3.14
CA HIS A 38 -11.81 21.55 -1.81
C HIS A 38 -11.79 23.07 -1.84
N ILE A 39 -12.03 23.70 -3.00
CA ILE A 39 -12.18 25.15 -3.08
C ILE A 39 -13.34 25.60 -2.19
N ASN A 40 -13.14 26.64 -1.39
CA ASN A 40 -14.04 27.14 -0.35
C ASN A 40 -14.27 26.13 0.84
N SER A 41 -13.43 25.13 0.98
CA SER A 41 -13.46 24.16 2.05
C SER A 41 -12.15 24.16 2.88
N GLY A 42 -12.16 23.48 4.00
CA GLY A 42 -10.96 23.32 4.82
C GLY A 42 -10.00 22.26 4.28
N VAL A 43 -8.73 22.61 4.18
CA VAL A 43 -7.62 21.72 3.83
C VAL A 43 -6.60 21.73 4.96
N ILE A 44 -6.04 20.58 5.31
CA ILE A 44 -4.97 20.44 6.30
C ILE A 44 -3.71 20.00 5.58
N THR A 45 -2.58 20.67 5.86
CA THR A 45 -1.25 20.32 5.36
C THR A 45 -0.26 20.20 6.51
N ALA A 46 0.91 19.62 6.27
CA ALA A 46 2.07 19.80 7.15
C ALA A 46 2.71 21.19 6.93
N SER A 47 3.72 21.52 7.74
CA SER A 47 4.46 22.80 7.63
C SER A 47 5.60 22.78 6.61
N GLY A 48 5.95 21.62 6.03
CA GLY A 48 6.98 21.45 5.00
C GLY A 48 8.23 20.68 5.43
N ASN A 49 8.45 20.50 6.74
CA ASN A 49 9.61 19.77 7.24
C ASN A 49 9.34 18.28 7.50
N THR A 50 8.09 17.90 7.68
CA THR A 50 7.66 16.53 8.01
C THR A 50 6.53 16.08 7.09
N LEU A 51 6.19 14.81 7.12
CA LEU A 51 4.88 14.32 6.70
C LEU A 51 3.79 14.98 7.56
N LEU A 52 2.56 15.02 7.07
CA LEU A 52 1.38 15.37 7.89
C LEU A 52 1.00 14.20 8.81
N GLY A 53 1.07 12.99 8.27
CA GLY A 53 0.55 11.77 8.90
C GLY A 53 -0.97 11.70 8.83
N ALA A 54 -1.58 12.24 7.77
CA ALA A 54 -2.97 11.94 7.43
C ALA A 54 -3.12 10.43 7.20
N ASP A 55 -2.13 9.84 6.60
CA ASP A 55 -1.86 8.41 6.55
C ASP A 55 -1.16 7.96 7.86
N ASP A 56 -1.85 7.25 8.80
CA ASP A 56 -3.31 7.05 8.76
C ASP A 56 -4.01 7.61 10.02
N LYS A 57 -3.63 8.79 10.50
CA LYS A 57 -4.35 9.43 11.62
C LYS A 57 -5.74 9.92 11.22
N SER A 58 -6.00 10.08 9.92
CA SER A 58 -7.32 10.44 9.42
C SER A 58 -8.32 9.30 9.60
N GLY A 59 -7.91 8.05 9.36
CA GLY A 59 -8.71 6.86 9.65
C GLY A 59 -8.97 6.72 11.14
N VAL A 60 -7.94 6.90 11.98
CA VAL A 60 -8.10 6.92 13.44
C VAL A 60 -9.14 7.97 13.88
N ALA A 61 -9.07 9.19 13.34
CA ALA A 61 -10.02 10.26 13.68
C ALA A 61 -11.44 9.92 13.21
N ALA A 62 -11.62 9.41 11.99
CA ALA A 62 -12.91 9.03 11.46
C ALA A 62 -13.57 7.90 12.29
N ILE A 63 -12.80 6.88 12.69
CA ILE A 63 -13.27 5.79 13.55
C ILE A 63 -13.72 6.32 14.91
N MET A 64 -12.94 7.20 15.52
CA MET A 64 -13.28 7.75 16.84
C MET A 64 -14.50 8.67 16.79
N GLU A 65 -14.68 9.44 15.72
CA GLU A 65 -15.85 10.28 15.50
C GLU A 65 -17.11 9.43 15.29
N ALA A 66 -17.03 8.36 14.50
CA ALA A 66 -18.14 7.42 14.34
C ALA A 66 -18.51 6.74 15.67
N ALA A 67 -17.53 6.35 16.48
CA ALA A 67 -17.77 5.80 17.82
C ALA A 67 -18.47 6.81 18.74
N LEU A 68 -18.02 8.06 18.72
CA LEU A 68 -18.65 9.14 19.48
C LEU A 68 -20.09 9.38 19.03
N PHE A 69 -20.36 9.34 17.72
CA PHE A 69 -21.71 9.47 17.17
C PHE A 69 -22.65 8.41 17.75
N PHE A 70 -22.28 7.13 17.80
CA PHE A 70 -23.11 6.07 18.37
C PHE A 70 -23.36 6.25 19.87
N ILE A 71 -22.33 6.68 20.63
CA ILE A 71 -22.47 6.97 22.06
C ILE A 71 -23.48 8.10 22.30
N GLN A 72 -23.45 9.15 21.48
CA GLN A 72 -24.34 10.31 21.58
C GLN A 72 -25.75 10.04 21.02
N ASN A 73 -25.92 9.05 20.16
CA ASN A 73 -27.17 8.72 19.49
C ASN A 73 -27.60 7.26 19.77
N PRO A 74 -27.88 6.86 21.00
CA PRO A 74 -28.16 5.47 21.37
C PRO A 74 -29.43 4.88 20.75
N ALA A 75 -30.25 5.69 20.09
CA ALA A 75 -31.40 5.23 19.32
C ALA A 75 -31.03 4.70 17.91
N VAL A 76 -29.84 5.00 17.41
CA VAL A 76 -29.33 4.47 16.15
C VAL A 76 -28.90 3.03 16.37
N LYS A 77 -29.56 2.13 15.66
CA LYS A 77 -29.28 0.69 15.76
C LYS A 77 -28.01 0.31 15.02
N HIS A 78 -27.24 -0.55 15.63
CA HIS A 78 -26.01 -1.15 15.06
C HIS A 78 -25.71 -2.48 15.75
N GLY A 79 -24.96 -3.34 15.12
CA GLY A 79 -24.42 -4.56 15.72
C GLY A 79 -23.22 -4.28 16.63
N ASP A 80 -22.53 -5.34 17.08
CA ASP A 80 -21.29 -5.23 17.85
C ASP A 80 -20.19 -4.62 17.00
N ILE A 81 -19.64 -3.48 17.44
CA ILE A 81 -18.53 -2.79 16.80
C ILE A 81 -17.25 -3.06 17.59
N LYS A 82 -16.23 -3.57 16.89
CA LYS A 82 -14.88 -3.74 17.43
C LYS A 82 -13.96 -2.72 16.77
N ILE A 83 -13.30 -1.88 17.56
CA ILE A 83 -12.32 -0.91 17.09
C ILE A 83 -10.94 -1.49 17.34
N LEU A 84 -10.13 -1.54 16.30
CA LEU A 84 -8.76 -2.04 16.32
C LEU A 84 -7.83 -1.00 15.70
N PHE A 85 -6.79 -0.63 16.41
CA PHE A 85 -5.66 0.15 15.89
C PHE A 85 -4.43 -0.73 15.84
N THR A 86 -3.83 -0.85 14.66
CA THR A 86 -2.67 -1.70 14.40
C THR A 86 -1.40 -0.86 14.33
N PRO A 87 -0.39 -1.11 15.19
CA PRO A 87 0.92 -0.50 15.03
C PRO A 87 1.69 -1.19 13.90
N ASP A 88 2.70 -0.51 13.35
CA ASP A 88 3.64 -1.07 12.36
C ASP A 88 2.98 -1.50 11.03
N GLU A 89 1.84 -0.88 10.63
CA GLU A 89 1.21 -1.12 9.34
C GLU A 89 2.18 -0.78 8.18
N GLU A 90 2.83 0.36 8.22
CA GLU A 90 3.77 0.90 7.22
C GLU A 90 4.97 0.00 6.91
N VAL A 91 5.27 -0.92 7.80
CA VAL A 91 6.29 -1.97 7.59
C VAL A 91 5.68 -3.35 7.39
N GLY A 92 4.37 -3.40 7.13
CA GLY A 92 3.61 -4.62 6.85
C GLY A 92 3.50 -5.58 8.04
N GLN A 93 3.53 -5.09 9.27
CA GLN A 93 3.45 -5.88 10.50
C GLN A 93 2.18 -5.61 11.33
N GLY A 94 1.24 -4.80 10.82
CA GLY A 94 0.05 -4.39 11.56
C GLY A 94 -0.78 -5.57 12.09
N THR A 95 -0.94 -6.62 11.31
CA THR A 95 -1.74 -7.80 11.70
C THR A 95 -0.95 -8.88 12.47
N ALA A 96 0.38 -8.79 12.52
CA ALA A 96 1.26 -9.88 12.95
C ALA A 96 1.02 -10.40 14.40
N LYS A 97 0.47 -9.54 15.27
CA LYS A 97 0.22 -9.86 16.68
C LYS A 97 -1.27 -9.77 17.06
N VAL A 98 -2.15 -9.65 16.09
CA VAL A 98 -3.60 -9.55 16.36
C VAL A 98 -4.12 -10.92 16.74
N ASP A 99 -4.74 -11.01 17.92
CA ASP A 99 -5.46 -12.19 18.37
C ASP A 99 -6.90 -12.15 17.80
N MET A 100 -7.12 -12.86 16.69
CA MET A 100 -8.39 -12.89 15.99
C MET A 100 -9.52 -13.50 16.83
N GLN A 101 -9.22 -14.45 17.73
CA GLN A 101 -10.23 -15.02 18.63
C GLN A 101 -10.68 -14.00 19.67
N LYS A 102 -9.74 -13.23 20.22
CA LYS A 102 -10.03 -12.17 21.17
C LYS A 102 -10.75 -10.99 20.50
N LEU A 103 -10.38 -10.64 19.29
CA LEU A 103 -11.07 -9.61 18.48
C LEU A 103 -12.52 -10.02 18.25
N GLY A 104 -12.78 -11.27 17.86
CA GLY A 104 -14.12 -11.83 17.70
C GLY A 104 -14.97 -11.16 16.61
N ALA A 105 -14.35 -10.48 15.66
CA ALA A 105 -15.03 -9.90 14.51
C ALA A 105 -15.05 -10.88 13.33
N GLN A 106 -16.19 -10.97 12.63
CA GLN A 106 -16.35 -11.82 11.46
C GLN A 106 -15.94 -11.09 10.16
N PHE A 107 -16.17 -9.79 10.10
CA PHE A 107 -15.90 -8.91 8.97
C PHE A 107 -15.22 -7.64 9.47
N GLY A 108 -14.43 -7.01 8.62
CA GLY A 108 -13.75 -5.77 8.96
C GLY A 108 -13.74 -4.78 7.80
N TYR A 109 -13.34 -3.56 8.11
CA TYR A 109 -13.07 -2.49 7.14
C TYR A 109 -11.85 -1.72 7.62
N THR A 110 -10.84 -1.58 6.79
CA THR A 110 -9.75 -0.63 7.04
C THR A 110 -10.15 0.76 6.57
N LEU A 111 -9.70 1.78 7.25
CA LEU A 111 -9.89 3.20 6.91
C LEU A 111 -8.53 3.75 6.51
N ASP A 112 -8.09 3.47 5.30
CA ASP A 112 -6.73 3.74 4.84
C ASP A 112 -6.71 4.05 3.33
N GLY A 113 -7.86 4.46 2.79
CA GLY A 113 -8.01 4.76 1.37
C GLY A 113 -7.86 6.26 1.04
N GLY A 114 -7.70 6.55 -0.23
CA GLY A 114 -7.46 7.90 -0.76
C GLY A 114 -8.70 8.76 -0.87
N GLU A 115 -9.09 9.12 -2.09
CA GLU A 115 -10.16 10.09 -2.40
C GLU A 115 -11.51 9.71 -1.81
N ALA A 116 -12.29 10.71 -1.38
CA ALA A 116 -13.65 10.48 -0.89
C ALA A 116 -14.53 9.75 -1.92
N GLY A 117 -15.18 8.69 -1.43
CA GLY A 117 -16.00 7.79 -2.24
C GLY A 117 -15.24 6.59 -2.80
N SER A 118 -13.93 6.46 -2.59
CA SER A 118 -13.21 5.25 -3.01
C SER A 118 -13.50 4.08 -2.10
N LEU A 119 -13.65 2.91 -2.72
CA LEU A 119 -13.70 1.60 -2.09
C LEU A 119 -12.70 0.71 -2.80
N GLU A 120 -11.78 0.16 -2.04
CA GLU A 120 -10.72 -0.69 -2.54
C GLU A 120 -10.97 -2.11 -2.02
N ASP A 121 -11.34 -3.02 -2.92
CA ASP A 121 -11.63 -4.41 -2.63
C ASP A 121 -10.65 -5.37 -3.34
N GLU A 122 -9.58 -4.82 -3.89
CA GLU A 122 -8.57 -5.55 -4.64
C GLU A 122 -7.18 -4.98 -4.40
N THR A 123 -6.22 -5.86 -4.12
CA THR A 123 -4.81 -5.51 -3.94
C THR A 123 -3.93 -6.32 -4.87
N PHE A 124 -2.67 -5.95 -5.03
CA PHE A 124 -1.69 -6.90 -5.54
C PHE A 124 -1.62 -8.16 -4.67
N SER A 125 -1.22 -9.27 -5.29
CA SER A 125 -0.49 -10.35 -4.63
C SER A 125 1.01 -10.03 -4.69
N ALA A 126 1.75 -10.39 -3.66
CA ALA A 126 3.11 -9.96 -3.46
C ALA A 126 4.02 -11.10 -3.01
N ASP A 127 5.18 -11.20 -3.66
CA ASP A 127 6.28 -12.03 -3.24
C ASP A 127 7.58 -11.22 -3.16
N GLY A 128 8.47 -11.62 -2.25
CA GLY A 128 9.88 -11.32 -2.31
C GLY A 128 10.61 -12.42 -3.06
N ALA A 129 11.60 -12.06 -3.88
CA ALA A 129 12.49 -13.02 -4.51
C ALA A 129 13.95 -12.65 -4.21
N VAL A 130 14.79 -13.66 -4.02
CA VAL A 130 16.23 -13.46 -3.81
C VAL A 130 16.98 -14.34 -4.78
N ILE A 131 17.88 -13.72 -5.54
CA ILE A 131 18.89 -14.41 -6.35
C ILE A 131 20.20 -14.35 -5.59
N THR A 132 20.71 -15.49 -5.17
CA THR A 132 22.03 -15.63 -4.55
C THR A 132 23.00 -16.22 -5.54
N ILE A 133 24.13 -15.54 -5.76
CA ILE A 133 25.17 -15.94 -6.71
C ILE A 133 26.43 -16.29 -5.95
N SER A 134 26.99 -17.47 -6.20
CA SER A 134 28.31 -17.88 -5.72
C SER A 134 29.29 -17.87 -6.89
N GLY A 135 30.39 -17.16 -6.72
CA GLY A 135 31.52 -17.11 -7.68
C GLY A 135 32.63 -18.08 -7.34
N VAL A 136 33.71 -17.98 -8.09
CA VAL A 136 34.95 -18.76 -7.86
C VAL A 136 36.07 -17.80 -7.52
N ILE A 137 36.61 -17.94 -6.32
CA ILE A 137 37.66 -17.04 -5.80
C ILE A 137 39.06 -17.60 -6.04
N THR A 138 39.96 -16.71 -6.44
CA THR A 138 41.40 -16.94 -6.45
C THR A 138 42.13 -15.61 -6.23
N HIS A 139 43.46 -15.69 -5.99
CA HIS A 139 44.27 -14.48 -5.84
C HIS A 139 44.25 -13.63 -7.12
N PRO A 140 43.90 -12.33 -7.05
CA PRO A 140 43.68 -11.48 -8.22
C PRO A 140 44.89 -11.48 -9.23
N GLY A 141 46.11 -11.55 -8.74
CA GLY A 141 47.29 -11.60 -9.56
C GLY A 141 47.45 -12.90 -10.38
N TYR A 142 46.68 -13.95 -10.09
CA TYR A 142 46.72 -15.26 -10.76
C TYR A 142 45.31 -15.68 -11.24
N ALA A 143 44.42 -14.71 -11.43
CA ALA A 143 43.00 -14.90 -11.64
C ALA A 143 42.57 -15.21 -13.08
N LYS A 144 43.47 -15.04 -14.05
CA LYS A 144 43.15 -15.27 -15.45
C LYS A 144 42.58 -16.67 -15.66
N ASP A 145 41.44 -16.75 -16.31
CA ASP A 145 40.66 -17.98 -16.61
C ASP A 145 40.28 -18.85 -15.39
N LYS A 146 40.28 -18.25 -14.17
CA LYS A 146 39.96 -18.96 -12.92
C LYS A 146 38.99 -18.24 -12.04
N LEU A 147 39.03 -16.92 -11.99
CA LEU A 147 38.17 -16.11 -11.11
C LEU A 147 36.79 -15.88 -11.77
N VAL A 148 35.73 -16.18 -11.04
CA VAL A 148 34.38 -15.76 -11.39
C VAL A 148 33.86 -14.85 -10.27
N ASN A 149 33.70 -13.58 -10.56
CA ASN A 149 33.33 -12.58 -9.59
C ASN A 149 31.80 -12.46 -9.49
N ALA A 150 31.22 -12.86 -8.35
CA ALA A 150 29.79 -12.84 -8.11
C ALA A 150 29.16 -11.44 -8.27
N LEU A 151 29.88 -10.35 -7.95
CA LEU A 151 29.38 -8.98 -8.18
C LEU A 151 29.22 -8.65 -9.66
N LYS A 152 30.11 -9.15 -10.52
CA LYS A 152 29.99 -8.95 -11.97
C LYS A 152 28.80 -9.72 -12.54
N VAL A 153 28.57 -10.95 -12.07
CA VAL A 153 27.41 -11.75 -12.43
C VAL A 153 26.11 -11.06 -11.98
N ALA A 154 26.06 -10.54 -10.74
CA ALA A 154 24.91 -9.78 -10.25
C ALA A 154 24.64 -8.53 -11.10
N GLY A 155 25.70 -7.81 -11.49
CA GLY A 155 25.56 -6.65 -12.38
C GLY A 155 25.05 -7.03 -13.77
N ALA A 156 25.49 -8.15 -14.33
CA ALA A 156 25.02 -8.68 -15.61
C ALA A 156 23.53 -9.07 -15.55
N ILE A 157 23.09 -9.74 -14.47
CA ILE A 157 21.66 -10.06 -14.26
C ILE A 157 20.81 -8.79 -14.24
N LEU A 158 21.24 -7.76 -13.51
CA LEU A 158 20.50 -6.49 -13.46
C LEU A 158 20.47 -5.78 -14.83
N ASP A 159 21.54 -5.83 -15.60
CA ASP A 159 21.61 -5.24 -16.96
C ASP A 159 20.74 -6.01 -17.97
N ALA A 160 20.58 -7.32 -17.78
CA ALA A 160 19.73 -8.18 -18.59
C ALA A 160 18.22 -7.98 -18.36
N LEU A 161 17.83 -7.29 -17.28
CA LEU A 161 16.41 -6.97 -17.04
C LEU A 161 15.90 -5.99 -18.11
N PRO A 162 14.62 -6.09 -18.53
CA PRO A 162 14.00 -5.12 -19.43
C PRO A 162 14.08 -3.70 -18.88
N LYS A 163 14.48 -2.74 -19.72
CA LYS A 163 14.70 -1.34 -19.30
C LYS A 163 13.49 -0.44 -19.47
N ASN A 164 12.54 -0.82 -20.33
CA ASN A 164 11.39 0.02 -20.71
C ASN A 164 10.04 -0.64 -20.42
N GLU A 165 10.03 -1.73 -19.69
CA GLU A 165 8.85 -2.47 -19.30
C GLU A 165 9.10 -3.24 -18.01
N TRP A 166 8.04 -3.71 -17.36
CA TRP A 166 8.12 -4.71 -16.30
C TRP A 166 8.71 -4.22 -14.97
N SER A 167 8.80 -2.91 -14.79
CA SER A 167 9.26 -2.26 -13.55
C SER A 167 8.22 -1.28 -13.02
N PRO A 168 8.28 -0.87 -11.76
CA PRO A 168 7.32 0.09 -11.19
C PRO A 168 7.22 1.40 -11.99
N GLU A 169 8.35 1.89 -12.51
CA GLU A 169 8.45 3.12 -13.27
C GLU A 169 7.93 3.01 -14.72
N THR A 170 7.61 1.80 -15.18
CA THR A 170 7.15 1.54 -16.56
C THR A 170 5.78 0.88 -16.64
N THR A 171 5.15 0.60 -15.51
CA THR A 171 3.86 -0.11 -15.43
C THR A 171 2.81 0.70 -14.69
N GLU A 172 1.55 0.56 -15.09
CA GLU A 172 0.42 1.24 -14.47
C GLU A 172 -0.80 0.31 -14.32
N LYS A 173 -1.84 0.79 -13.65
CA LYS A 173 -3.14 0.12 -13.51
C LYS A 173 -3.01 -1.33 -13.05
N LYS A 174 -3.46 -2.29 -13.86
CA LYS A 174 -3.46 -3.72 -13.54
C LYS A 174 -2.19 -4.46 -13.95
N GLU A 175 -1.21 -3.76 -14.47
CA GLU A 175 0.07 -4.37 -14.86
C GLU A 175 0.92 -4.72 -13.64
N GLY A 176 1.38 -5.96 -13.57
CA GLY A 176 2.32 -6.41 -12.56
C GLY A 176 3.74 -5.94 -12.85
N PHE A 177 4.64 -6.10 -11.90
CA PHE A 177 6.04 -5.68 -12.05
C PHE A 177 7.02 -6.53 -11.24
N VAL A 178 8.29 -6.44 -11.62
CA VAL A 178 9.44 -6.94 -10.88
C VAL A 178 10.40 -5.78 -10.61
N HIS A 179 10.80 -5.60 -9.36
CA HIS A 179 11.62 -4.47 -8.95
C HIS A 179 12.80 -4.94 -8.08
N PRO A 180 14.06 -4.76 -8.53
CA PRO A 180 15.22 -5.00 -7.70
C PRO A 180 15.30 -3.93 -6.59
N THR A 181 15.35 -4.36 -5.33
CA THR A 181 15.35 -3.46 -4.16
C THR A 181 16.71 -3.32 -3.51
N SER A 182 17.55 -4.33 -3.61
CA SER A 182 18.90 -4.26 -3.07
C SER A 182 19.86 -5.21 -3.77
N VAL A 183 21.14 -4.83 -3.79
CA VAL A 183 22.26 -5.68 -4.16
C VAL A 183 23.28 -5.62 -3.05
N ASN A 184 23.67 -6.80 -2.54
CA ASN A 184 24.67 -6.92 -1.50
C ASN A 184 25.68 -8.01 -1.86
N GLY A 185 26.92 -7.85 -1.45
CA GLY A 185 27.88 -8.93 -1.62
C GLY A 185 29.34 -8.53 -1.73
N ILE A 186 30.13 -9.56 -2.00
CA ILE A 186 31.57 -9.50 -2.28
C ILE A 186 31.87 -10.36 -3.52
N ALA A 187 33.10 -10.39 -3.97
CA ALA A 187 33.50 -11.16 -5.17
C ALA A 187 33.15 -12.65 -5.08
N GLU A 188 33.15 -13.23 -3.86
CA GLU A 188 32.84 -14.65 -3.63
C GLU A 188 31.34 -14.96 -3.70
N LYS A 189 30.51 -14.07 -3.13
CA LYS A 189 29.05 -14.24 -3.03
C LYS A 189 28.34 -12.91 -3.12
N ALA A 190 27.29 -12.86 -3.91
CA ALA A 190 26.41 -11.69 -4.03
C ALA A 190 24.94 -12.13 -3.95
N SER A 191 24.08 -11.21 -3.57
CA SER A 191 22.64 -11.41 -3.57
C SER A 191 21.92 -10.19 -4.14
N ILE A 192 20.85 -10.44 -4.89
CA ILE A 192 19.93 -9.42 -5.40
C ILE A 192 18.55 -9.73 -4.80
N GLN A 193 17.95 -8.74 -4.17
CA GLN A 193 16.58 -8.85 -3.64
C GLN A 193 15.62 -8.16 -4.60
N PHE A 194 14.46 -8.78 -4.79
CA PHE A 194 13.39 -8.28 -5.63
C PHE A 194 12.07 -8.28 -4.87
N ILE A 195 11.19 -7.36 -5.22
CA ILE A 195 9.75 -7.48 -4.98
C ILE A 195 9.06 -7.80 -6.31
N VAL A 196 8.12 -8.73 -6.27
CA VAL A 196 7.32 -9.17 -7.40
C VAL A 196 5.87 -8.94 -7.09
N ARG A 197 5.13 -8.28 -7.97
CA ARG A 197 3.74 -7.86 -7.78
C ARG A 197 2.92 -8.20 -9.01
N ASP A 198 1.72 -8.74 -8.77
CA ASP A 198 0.68 -8.91 -9.78
C ASP A 198 -0.70 -9.01 -9.11
N PHE A 199 -1.77 -8.65 -9.80
CA PHE A 199 -3.14 -8.83 -9.29
C PHE A 199 -3.59 -10.29 -9.31
N THR A 200 -2.95 -11.13 -10.12
CA THR A 200 -3.29 -12.55 -10.26
C THR A 200 -2.14 -13.45 -9.83
N LEU A 201 -2.46 -14.60 -9.26
CA LEU A 201 -1.44 -15.61 -8.93
C LEU A 201 -0.76 -16.16 -10.19
N ALA A 202 -1.51 -16.29 -11.29
CA ALA A 202 -0.93 -16.72 -12.56
C ALA A 202 0.11 -15.73 -13.11
N GLY A 203 -0.19 -14.43 -13.06
CA GLY A 203 0.74 -13.37 -13.44
C GLY A 203 1.96 -13.34 -12.53
N LEU A 204 1.76 -13.47 -11.21
CA LEU A 204 2.87 -13.55 -10.25
C LEU A 204 3.82 -14.71 -10.57
N GLN A 205 3.28 -15.89 -10.88
CA GLN A 205 4.07 -17.05 -11.29
C GLN A 205 4.82 -16.82 -12.61
N GLN A 206 4.19 -16.16 -13.59
CA GLN A 206 4.85 -15.82 -14.87
C GLN A 206 6.02 -14.85 -14.63
N HIS A 207 5.88 -13.87 -13.74
CA HIS A 207 6.97 -12.97 -13.37
C HIS A 207 8.14 -13.73 -12.74
N HIS A 208 7.88 -14.67 -11.81
CA HIS A 208 8.93 -15.51 -11.24
C HIS A 208 9.63 -16.37 -12.27
N GLN A 209 8.88 -16.99 -13.18
CA GLN A 209 9.46 -17.80 -14.26
C GLN A 209 10.36 -16.97 -15.18
N ARG A 210 9.89 -15.76 -15.58
CA ARG A 210 10.66 -14.86 -16.43
C ARG A 210 11.93 -14.38 -15.73
N LEU A 211 11.83 -13.94 -14.46
CA LEU A 211 12.98 -13.48 -13.68
C LEU A 211 14.03 -14.57 -13.52
N LYS A 212 13.59 -15.77 -13.12
CA LYS A 212 14.45 -16.92 -12.95
C LYS A 212 15.16 -17.29 -14.25
N LYS A 213 14.43 -17.32 -15.36
CA LYS A 213 14.98 -17.62 -16.69
C LYS A 213 16.05 -16.62 -17.10
N ILE A 214 15.80 -15.31 -16.97
CA ILE A 214 16.80 -14.26 -17.28
C ILE A 214 18.06 -14.47 -16.44
N ALA A 215 17.92 -14.77 -15.16
CA ALA A 215 19.05 -14.98 -14.28
C ALA A 215 19.83 -16.25 -14.63
N GLU A 216 19.15 -17.36 -14.94
CA GLU A 216 19.78 -18.62 -15.36
C GLU A 216 20.56 -18.44 -16.66
N GLU A 217 19.96 -17.85 -17.70
CA GLU A 217 20.60 -17.58 -18.99
C GLU A 217 21.82 -16.65 -18.81
N THR A 218 21.74 -15.66 -17.95
CA THR A 218 22.88 -14.77 -17.66
C THR A 218 24.01 -15.51 -16.93
N VAL A 219 23.69 -16.36 -15.95
CA VAL A 219 24.69 -17.12 -15.17
C VAL A 219 25.44 -18.12 -16.07
N GLU A 220 24.77 -18.69 -17.07
CA GLU A 220 25.43 -19.61 -18.06
C GLU A 220 26.58 -18.94 -18.80
N GLU A 221 26.61 -17.61 -18.97
CA GLU A 221 27.71 -16.85 -19.57
C GLU A 221 28.94 -16.79 -18.64
N PHE A 222 28.84 -17.22 -17.39
CA PHE A 222 29.91 -17.16 -16.39
C PHE A 222 30.25 -18.58 -15.86
N PRO A 223 31.02 -19.38 -16.61
CA PRO A 223 31.35 -20.75 -16.25
C PRO A 223 31.98 -20.86 -14.87
N GLY A 224 31.37 -21.66 -14.00
CA GLY A 224 31.75 -21.84 -12.59
C GLY A 224 30.93 -20.98 -11.59
N ALA A 225 30.14 -20.03 -12.04
CA ALA A 225 29.13 -19.38 -11.17
C ALA A 225 28.00 -20.36 -10.86
N VAL A 226 27.46 -20.26 -9.65
CA VAL A 226 26.27 -21.01 -9.23
C VAL A 226 25.22 -20.02 -8.71
N MET A 227 23.96 -20.25 -9.07
CA MET A 227 22.84 -19.43 -8.67
C MET A 227 21.84 -20.23 -7.86
N GLU A 228 21.28 -19.61 -6.82
CA GLU A 228 20.11 -20.05 -6.09
C GLU A 228 19.01 -19.01 -6.21
N TYR A 229 17.77 -19.44 -6.48
CA TYR A 229 16.58 -18.59 -6.57
C TYR A 229 15.60 -18.98 -5.49
N THR A 230 15.28 -18.06 -4.57
CA THR A 230 14.33 -18.30 -3.48
C THR A 230 13.18 -17.31 -3.56
N VAL A 231 11.98 -17.76 -3.17
CA VAL A 231 10.76 -16.96 -3.14
C VAL A 231 10.17 -16.99 -1.74
N GLN A 232 9.73 -15.83 -1.27
CA GLN A 232 9.01 -15.67 0.00
C GLN A 232 7.68 -14.96 -0.24
N GLU A 233 6.59 -15.64 0.07
CA GLU A 233 5.27 -15.02 0.06
C GLU A 233 5.19 -13.87 1.07
N GLN A 234 4.58 -12.75 0.67
CA GLN A 234 4.38 -11.59 1.54
C GLN A 234 2.91 -11.35 1.86
N TYR A 235 2.06 -11.26 0.85
CA TYR A 235 0.60 -11.16 0.98
C TYR A 235 -0.09 -11.55 -0.34
N ARG A 236 -1.40 -11.73 -0.28
CA ARG A 236 -2.23 -12.11 -1.43
C ARG A 236 -3.33 -11.09 -1.66
N ASN A 237 -3.84 -11.05 -2.89
CA ASN A 237 -4.94 -10.18 -3.30
C ASN A 237 -6.20 -10.46 -2.47
N MET A 238 -6.69 -9.47 -1.74
CA MET A 238 -7.88 -9.63 -0.89
C MET A 238 -9.16 -9.94 -1.67
N LYS A 239 -9.19 -9.64 -2.98
CA LYS A 239 -10.35 -9.88 -3.82
C LYS A 239 -10.77 -11.36 -3.84
N GLU A 240 -9.82 -12.29 -3.83
CA GLU A 240 -10.13 -13.72 -3.81
C GLU A 240 -10.97 -14.12 -2.59
N VAL A 241 -10.74 -13.48 -1.44
CA VAL A 241 -11.50 -13.70 -0.22
C VAL A 241 -12.81 -12.92 -0.24
N LEU A 242 -12.77 -11.65 -0.64
CA LEU A 242 -13.96 -10.77 -0.69
C LEU A 242 -15.01 -11.28 -1.68
N ASP A 243 -14.62 -11.89 -2.78
CA ASP A 243 -15.55 -12.50 -3.74
C ASP A 243 -16.34 -13.69 -3.13
N THR A 244 -15.84 -14.32 -2.07
CA THR A 244 -16.60 -15.35 -1.31
C THR A 244 -17.61 -14.74 -0.32
N CYS A 245 -17.47 -13.45 0.01
CA CYS A 245 -18.31 -12.70 0.94
C CYS A 245 -18.73 -11.35 0.33
N PRO A 246 -19.43 -11.34 -0.82
CA PRO A 246 -19.67 -10.11 -1.60
C PRO A 246 -20.45 -9.03 -0.86
N GLN A 247 -21.23 -9.41 0.16
CA GLN A 247 -21.98 -8.47 1.00
C GLN A 247 -21.06 -7.47 1.72
N VAL A 248 -19.81 -7.84 2.06
CA VAL A 248 -18.88 -6.96 2.78
C VAL A 248 -18.56 -5.72 1.94
N ALA A 249 -18.16 -5.90 0.69
CA ALA A 249 -17.93 -4.80 -0.24
C ALA A 249 -19.24 -4.07 -0.63
N ALA A 250 -20.33 -4.81 -0.86
CA ALA A 250 -21.61 -4.23 -1.24
C ALA A 250 -22.19 -3.31 -0.14
N TYR A 251 -22.01 -3.63 1.13
CA TYR A 251 -22.48 -2.78 2.24
C TYR A 251 -21.62 -1.51 2.38
N ALA A 252 -20.33 -1.60 2.14
CA ALA A 252 -19.48 -0.40 2.06
C ALA A 252 -19.86 0.50 0.88
N GLU A 253 -20.14 -0.08 -0.30
CA GLU A 253 -20.63 0.66 -1.47
C GLU A 253 -21.93 1.39 -1.16
N GLU A 254 -22.92 0.70 -0.57
CA GLU A 254 -24.19 1.31 -0.16
C GLU A 254 -23.95 2.42 0.89
N ALA A 255 -23.05 2.21 1.84
CA ALA A 255 -22.74 3.20 2.87
C ALA A 255 -22.13 4.49 2.28
N ILE A 256 -21.22 4.37 1.33
CA ILE A 256 -20.65 5.50 0.59
C ILE A 256 -21.75 6.29 -0.14
N GLN A 257 -22.69 5.59 -0.77
CA GLN A 257 -23.82 6.21 -1.46
C GLN A 257 -24.78 6.90 -0.46
N ARG A 258 -25.06 6.29 0.71
CA ARG A 258 -25.85 6.90 1.77
C ARG A 258 -25.20 8.16 2.34
N ALA A 259 -23.89 8.21 2.41
CA ALA A 259 -23.12 9.41 2.75
C ALA A 259 -23.18 10.51 1.69
N GLY A 260 -23.90 10.30 0.58
CA GLY A 260 -24.08 11.27 -0.50
C GLY A 260 -22.92 11.36 -1.46
N LEU A 261 -22.05 10.35 -1.49
CA LEU A 261 -20.88 10.30 -2.37
C LEU A 261 -21.13 9.41 -3.59
N THR A 262 -20.45 9.72 -4.68
CA THR A 262 -20.35 8.81 -5.82
C THR A 262 -19.27 7.78 -5.54
N MET A 263 -19.65 6.51 -5.50
CA MET A 263 -18.72 5.41 -5.27
C MET A 263 -17.74 5.28 -6.44
N LYS A 264 -16.47 5.09 -6.10
CA LYS A 264 -15.37 4.80 -7.02
C LYS A 264 -14.72 3.50 -6.58
N LYS A 265 -14.80 2.47 -7.42
CA LYS A 265 -14.13 1.20 -7.16
C LYS A 265 -12.69 1.28 -7.65
N GLU A 266 -11.76 1.09 -6.74
CA GLU A 266 -10.32 1.21 -7.03
C GLU A 266 -9.57 -0.08 -6.62
N SER A 267 -8.35 -0.20 -7.08
CA SER A 267 -7.47 -1.31 -6.77
C SER A 267 -6.13 -0.79 -6.31
N ILE A 268 -5.60 -1.36 -5.25
CA ILE A 268 -4.34 -0.94 -4.65
C ILE A 268 -3.17 -1.67 -5.32
N ARG A 269 -2.20 -0.92 -5.83
CA ARG A 269 -0.94 -1.46 -6.36
C ARG A 269 0.08 -1.78 -5.25
N GLY A 270 -0.41 -2.20 -4.11
CA GLY A 270 0.32 -2.55 -2.90
C GLY A 270 -0.50 -3.50 -2.05
N GLY A 271 -0.15 -3.63 -0.79
CA GLY A 271 -0.91 -4.34 0.24
C GLY A 271 -1.40 -3.36 1.30
N THR A 272 -2.38 -3.78 2.07
CA THR A 272 -2.89 -3.11 3.27
C THR A 272 -3.09 -4.14 4.37
N ASP A 273 -3.34 -3.70 5.59
CA ASP A 273 -3.78 -4.61 6.65
C ASP A 273 -5.06 -5.36 6.26
N GLY A 274 -5.96 -4.75 5.46
CA GLY A 274 -7.17 -5.38 4.94
C GLY A 274 -6.90 -6.64 4.13
N SER A 275 -5.85 -6.64 3.27
CA SER A 275 -5.44 -7.83 2.54
C SER A 275 -4.95 -8.94 3.47
N ARG A 276 -4.20 -8.61 4.52
CA ARG A 276 -3.71 -9.58 5.50
C ARG A 276 -4.84 -10.12 6.38
N PHE A 277 -5.74 -9.24 6.88
CA PHE A 277 -6.92 -9.66 7.65
C PHE A 277 -7.80 -10.61 6.86
N SER A 278 -7.99 -10.37 5.58
CA SER A 278 -8.79 -11.23 4.72
C SER A 278 -8.28 -12.68 4.73
N TYR A 279 -6.97 -12.89 4.68
CA TYR A 279 -6.37 -14.22 4.68
C TYR A 279 -6.22 -14.88 6.06
N ILE A 280 -6.39 -14.13 7.14
CA ILE A 280 -6.44 -14.70 8.50
C ILE A 280 -7.87 -14.84 9.04
N GLY A 281 -8.86 -14.75 8.16
CA GLY A 281 -10.25 -15.13 8.45
C GLY A 281 -11.21 -13.97 8.67
N MET A 282 -10.84 -12.73 8.36
CA MET A 282 -11.72 -11.55 8.44
C MET A 282 -11.72 -10.80 7.11
N PRO A 283 -12.65 -11.09 6.18
CA PRO A 283 -12.79 -10.33 4.94
C PRO A 283 -12.88 -8.83 5.22
N CYS A 284 -11.96 -8.04 4.62
CA CYS A 284 -11.72 -6.66 5.04
C CYS A 284 -11.29 -5.78 3.85
N PRO A 285 -12.25 -5.13 3.15
CA PRO A 285 -11.94 -4.12 2.14
C PRO A 285 -11.48 -2.81 2.78
N ASN A 286 -10.94 -1.92 1.97
CA ASN A 286 -10.43 -0.64 2.41
C ASN A 286 -11.37 0.50 1.98
N ILE A 287 -11.74 1.37 2.93
CA ILE A 287 -12.57 2.55 2.73
C ILE A 287 -11.70 3.80 2.77
N PHE A 288 -12.06 4.80 2.01
CA PHE A 288 -11.39 6.09 1.93
C PHE A 288 -11.29 6.83 3.27
N THR A 289 -10.27 7.67 3.41
CA THR A 289 -10.15 8.68 4.46
C THR A 289 -10.13 10.09 3.91
N GLY A 290 -9.77 10.26 2.64
CA GLY A 290 -9.58 11.54 1.97
C GLY A 290 -8.13 11.98 1.87
N MET A 291 -7.18 11.20 2.41
CA MET A 291 -5.75 11.53 2.40
C MET A 291 -5.17 11.57 0.99
N GLN A 292 -4.22 12.48 0.79
CA GLN A 292 -3.61 12.74 -0.51
C GLN A 292 -2.11 12.96 -0.39
N ASN A 293 -1.37 12.66 -1.44
CA ASN A 293 0.08 12.82 -1.53
C ASN A 293 0.81 12.18 -0.34
N ILE A 294 0.31 11.03 0.11
CA ILE A 294 0.88 10.27 1.23
C ILE A 294 2.37 10.00 1.01
N HIS A 295 3.12 9.72 2.08
CA HIS A 295 4.57 9.47 2.07
C HIS A 295 5.39 10.63 1.51
N SER A 296 4.84 11.85 1.52
CA SER A 296 5.53 13.05 1.07
C SER A 296 5.32 14.24 2.02
N LYS A 297 6.21 15.25 1.93
CA LYS A 297 6.05 16.51 2.68
C LYS A 297 4.85 17.34 2.18
N LEU A 298 4.34 17.04 0.99
CA LEU A 298 3.16 17.67 0.37
C LEU A 298 1.87 16.91 0.69
N GLU A 299 1.90 16.04 1.69
CA GLU A 299 0.74 15.33 2.19
C GLU A 299 -0.32 16.32 2.69
N TRP A 300 -1.57 16.07 2.34
CA TRP A 300 -2.70 16.90 2.72
C TRP A 300 -4.00 16.11 2.81
N ILE A 301 -5.02 16.69 3.47
CA ILE A 301 -6.34 16.10 3.58
C ILE A 301 -7.41 17.18 3.63
N GLY A 302 -8.58 16.90 3.04
CA GLY A 302 -9.78 17.73 3.16
C GLY A 302 -10.59 17.42 4.42
N ILE A 303 -11.03 18.46 5.15
CA ILE A 303 -11.87 18.27 6.35
C ILE A 303 -13.18 17.59 5.99
N ASN A 304 -13.80 17.96 4.86
CA ASN A 304 -15.06 17.37 4.43
C ASN A 304 -14.92 15.87 4.12
N ASP A 305 -13.78 15.46 3.60
CA ASP A 305 -13.52 14.04 3.30
C ASP A 305 -13.42 13.22 4.59
N MET A 306 -12.72 13.73 5.60
CA MET A 306 -12.66 13.09 6.93
C MET A 306 -14.06 12.94 7.55
N ALA A 307 -14.89 13.99 7.45
CA ALA A 307 -16.28 13.93 7.95
C ALA A 307 -17.10 12.89 7.18
N LYS A 308 -16.92 12.80 5.86
CA LYS A 308 -17.58 11.79 5.01
C LYS A 308 -17.10 10.38 5.29
N ALA A 309 -15.82 10.19 5.64
CA ALA A 309 -15.31 8.90 6.07
C ALA A 309 -16.01 8.44 7.37
N ALA A 310 -16.11 9.32 8.37
CA ALA A 310 -16.83 9.03 9.61
C ALA A 310 -18.33 8.72 9.36
N GLU A 311 -19.02 9.50 8.52
CA GLU A 311 -20.40 9.26 8.11
C GLU A 311 -20.57 7.91 7.42
N THR A 312 -19.62 7.53 6.56
CA THR A 312 -19.62 6.23 5.87
C THR A 312 -19.50 5.08 6.86
N ILE A 313 -18.63 5.17 7.89
CA ILE A 313 -18.50 4.15 8.93
C ILE A 313 -19.84 3.96 9.68
N VAL A 314 -20.52 5.06 10.02
CA VAL A 314 -21.83 5.02 10.66
C VAL A 314 -22.83 4.26 9.79
N HIS A 315 -22.89 4.57 8.51
CA HIS A 315 -23.80 3.88 7.58
C HIS A 315 -23.45 2.40 7.40
N VAL A 316 -22.15 2.03 7.35
CA VAL A 316 -21.73 0.61 7.32
C VAL A 316 -22.33 -0.14 8.51
N ALA A 317 -22.15 0.40 9.74
CA ALA A 317 -22.65 -0.25 10.94
C ALA A 317 -24.18 -0.39 10.97
N MET A 318 -24.90 0.62 10.49
CA MET A 318 -26.37 0.59 10.35
C MET A 318 -26.84 -0.46 9.33
N ILE A 319 -26.17 -0.54 8.16
CA ILE A 319 -26.52 -1.49 7.10
C ILE A 319 -26.34 -2.93 7.57
N TRP A 320 -25.27 -3.22 8.32
CA TRP A 320 -25.06 -4.54 8.89
C TRP A 320 -26.21 -4.95 9.82
N GLU A 321 -26.73 -4.06 10.65
CA GLU A 321 -27.88 -4.33 11.53
C GLU A 321 -29.18 -4.49 10.72
N GLU A 322 -29.40 -3.65 9.73
CA GLU A 322 -30.59 -3.71 8.87
C GLU A 322 -30.68 -5.01 8.06
N ARG A 323 -29.59 -5.70 7.83
CA ARG A 323 -29.45 -6.88 6.97
C ARG A 323 -29.13 -8.16 7.74
N SER A 324 -29.03 -8.09 9.07
CA SER A 324 -28.76 -9.24 9.97
C SER A 324 -29.98 -10.13 10.23
#